data_646c7ff03b0acd47454e80dce0d6ac27
#
_entry.id   646c7ff03b0acd47454e80dce0d6ac27
#
_cell.length_a   1.000
_cell.length_b   1.000
_cell.length_c   1.000
_cell.angle_alpha   90.00
_cell.angle_beta   90.00
_cell.angle_gamma   90.00
#
_symmetry.space_group_name_H-M   'P 1'
#
loop_
_entity.id
_entity.type
_entity.pdbx_description
1 polymer ?
#
loop_
_entity_poly.entity_id
_entity_poly.type
_entity_poly.pdbx_seq_one_letter_code
_entity_poly.pdbx_strand_id
1 'polypeptide(L)'
;MKRTVTCSIDLGLTGPARLVYSVAVAAGIPLADESFTLTVDGAPVLPTEITDVHGTRLHTAYVDGSTASMRYEAVVDGIDAVPVVGDADDIVYLRPSRYCESDSLAPTAASEFTGLSGLDLLQAVISWVNDKLTYVTGSSLPTDGAVRTLLARQGVCRDFAHLSIALLRALNVPARLAAVYAPGLSPMEFHAVAEALVDGQWWVVDATQLAPRQSLLRVATGRDAADTAFLTNFGAATQLNGLEVTAVVDDFALDDTTKLTQLR
;
A
#
# COMPACT_ATOMS: atom_id res chain seq x y z
N MET A 1 -16.13 -2.71 -14.75
CA MET A 1 -14.97 -3.50 -14.28
C MET A 1 -15.37 -4.13 -12.96
N LYS A 2 -15.45 -5.44 -12.93
CA LYS A 2 -15.74 -6.19 -11.69
C LYS A 2 -14.45 -6.79 -11.16
N ARG A 3 -14.14 -6.52 -9.90
CA ARG A 3 -12.96 -7.02 -9.20
C ARG A 3 -13.38 -7.87 -8.02
N THR A 4 -12.77 -9.04 -7.87
CA THR A 4 -13.02 -9.93 -6.73
C THR A 4 -11.69 -10.12 -6.00
N VAL A 5 -11.69 -9.89 -4.70
CA VAL A 5 -10.50 -9.98 -3.86
C VAL A 5 -10.75 -10.86 -2.66
N THR A 6 -9.73 -11.60 -2.25
CA THR A 6 -9.76 -12.36 -1.01
C THR A 6 -8.45 -12.19 -0.26
N CYS A 7 -8.51 -12.28 1.07
CA CYS A 7 -7.35 -12.34 1.92
C CYS A 7 -7.58 -13.33 3.06
N SER A 8 -6.61 -14.18 3.32
CA SER A 8 -6.61 -15.04 4.50
C SER A 8 -5.31 -14.88 5.28
N ILE A 9 -5.44 -14.76 6.61
CA ILE A 9 -4.30 -14.64 7.52
C ILE A 9 -4.49 -15.63 8.66
N ASP A 10 -3.53 -16.55 8.83
CA ASP A 10 -3.50 -17.52 9.92
C ASP A 10 -2.35 -17.21 10.86
N LEU A 11 -2.65 -17.11 12.15
CA LEU A 11 -1.69 -16.71 13.20
C LEU A 11 -1.58 -17.76 14.29
N GLY A 12 -0.37 -17.98 14.79
CA GLY A 12 -0.11 -18.54 16.09
C GLY A 12 -0.01 -17.42 17.13
N LEU A 13 -0.59 -17.63 18.31
CA LEU A 13 -0.58 -16.67 19.41
C LEU A 13 0.13 -17.31 20.61
N THR A 14 0.91 -16.52 21.37
CA THR A 14 1.55 -16.96 22.61
C THR A 14 0.79 -16.51 23.86
N GLY A 15 -0.38 -15.89 23.70
CA GLY A 15 -1.24 -15.39 24.77
C GLY A 15 -2.12 -14.23 24.30
N PRO A 16 -2.72 -13.47 25.23
CA PRO A 16 -3.64 -12.37 24.91
C PRO A 16 -2.99 -11.29 24.04
N ALA A 17 -3.69 -10.90 22.98
CA ALA A 17 -3.25 -9.86 22.05
C ALA A 17 -4.42 -9.00 21.57
N ARG A 18 -4.10 -7.80 21.13
CA ARG A 18 -4.99 -6.99 20.30
C ARG A 18 -4.47 -7.10 18.87
N LEU A 19 -5.30 -7.64 17.99
CA LEU A 19 -5.01 -7.72 16.54
C LEU A 19 -5.71 -6.56 15.83
N VAL A 20 -5.00 -5.97 14.86
CA VAL A 20 -5.52 -4.92 14.00
C VAL A 20 -5.21 -5.30 12.56
N TYR A 21 -6.26 -5.50 11.77
CA TYR A 21 -6.18 -5.87 10.36
C TYR A 21 -6.50 -4.66 9.48
N SER A 22 -5.66 -4.40 8.50
CA SER A 22 -5.85 -3.43 7.42
C SER A 22 -5.85 -4.18 6.09
N VAL A 23 -6.95 -4.85 5.78
CA VAL A 23 -7.11 -5.71 4.59
C VAL A 23 -8.38 -5.41 3.81
N ALA A 24 -9.33 -4.71 4.42
CA ALA A 24 -10.58 -4.37 3.77
C ALA A 24 -10.38 -3.35 2.65
N VAL A 25 -11.18 -3.46 1.60
CA VAL A 25 -11.24 -2.44 0.55
C VAL A 25 -11.58 -1.09 1.16
N ALA A 26 -10.91 -0.04 0.71
CA ALA A 26 -11.04 1.31 1.28
C ALA A 26 -12.49 1.82 1.25
N ALA A 27 -12.83 2.67 2.19
CA ALA A 27 -14.15 3.30 2.26
C ALA A 27 -14.46 4.13 0.99
N GLY A 28 -15.74 4.16 0.59
CA GLY A 28 -16.19 4.91 -0.59
C GLY A 28 -16.14 4.13 -1.90
N ILE A 29 -15.49 2.98 -1.94
CA ILE A 29 -15.47 2.10 -3.11
C ILE A 29 -16.80 1.34 -3.19
N PRO A 30 -17.42 1.22 -4.39
CA PRO A 30 -18.73 0.56 -4.53
C PRO A 30 -18.60 -0.97 -4.35
N LEU A 31 -18.92 -1.46 -3.18
CA LEU A 31 -18.94 -2.88 -2.84
C LEU A 31 -20.28 -3.50 -3.26
N ALA A 32 -20.24 -4.56 -4.07
CA ALA A 32 -21.41 -5.37 -4.39
C ALA A 32 -21.62 -6.47 -3.33
N ASP A 33 -20.55 -6.96 -2.74
CA ASP A 33 -20.55 -7.93 -1.64
C ASP A 33 -19.29 -7.77 -0.80
N GLU A 34 -19.39 -8.04 0.52
CA GLU A 34 -18.28 -7.99 1.44
C GLU A 34 -18.49 -8.90 2.64
N SER A 35 -17.46 -9.64 3.01
CA SER A 35 -17.45 -10.39 4.26
C SER A 35 -16.10 -10.30 4.97
N PHE A 36 -16.14 -10.17 6.29
CA PHE A 36 -14.97 -10.25 7.17
C PHE A 36 -15.28 -11.24 8.30
N THR A 37 -14.48 -12.26 8.44
CA THR A 37 -14.63 -13.24 9.51
C THR A 37 -13.33 -13.39 10.29
N LEU A 38 -13.44 -13.54 11.62
CA LEU A 38 -12.33 -13.81 12.51
C LEU A 38 -12.72 -14.94 13.45
N THR A 39 -11.87 -15.93 13.60
CA THR A 39 -12.02 -17.00 14.59
C THR A 39 -10.75 -17.08 15.45
N VAL A 40 -10.94 -17.46 16.73
CA VAL A 40 -9.87 -17.74 17.69
C VAL A 40 -10.11 -19.14 18.27
N ASP A 41 -9.14 -20.03 18.09
CA ASP A 41 -9.26 -21.45 18.43
C ASP A 41 -10.57 -22.07 17.87
N GLY A 42 -10.96 -21.66 16.66
CA GLY A 42 -12.17 -22.09 15.97
C GLY A 42 -13.47 -21.39 16.40
N ALA A 43 -13.46 -20.62 17.46
CA ALA A 43 -14.64 -19.86 17.90
C ALA A 43 -14.72 -18.49 17.20
N PRO A 44 -15.92 -18.06 16.73
CA PRO A 44 -16.06 -16.77 16.05
C PRO A 44 -15.85 -15.60 17.03
N VAL A 45 -15.14 -14.59 16.54
CA VAL A 45 -14.90 -13.31 17.25
C VAL A 45 -15.39 -12.18 16.35
N LEU A 46 -16.18 -11.26 16.90
CA LEU A 46 -16.66 -10.10 16.16
C LEU A 46 -15.64 -8.94 16.31
N PRO A 47 -14.95 -8.54 15.23
CA PRO A 47 -14.07 -7.39 15.29
C PRO A 47 -14.86 -6.08 15.28
N THR A 48 -14.24 -5.02 15.79
CA THR A 48 -14.74 -3.65 15.67
C THR A 48 -14.06 -2.98 14.49
N GLU A 49 -14.83 -2.43 13.57
CA GLU A 49 -14.29 -1.57 12.52
C GLU A 49 -14.08 -0.15 13.06
N ILE A 50 -12.92 0.42 12.77
CA ILE A 50 -12.57 1.81 13.03
C ILE A 50 -11.92 2.42 11.79
N THR A 51 -12.00 3.73 11.64
CA THR A 51 -11.31 4.46 10.57
C THR A 51 -10.11 5.19 11.17
N ASP A 52 -8.95 5.06 10.54
CA ASP A 52 -7.75 5.78 10.97
C ASP A 52 -7.71 7.23 10.43
N VAL A 53 -6.63 7.94 10.76
CA VAL A 53 -6.43 9.35 10.36
C VAL A 53 -6.21 9.54 8.85
N HIS A 54 -5.90 8.46 8.12
CA HIS A 54 -5.71 8.45 6.68
C HIS A 54 -6.94 7.92 5.91
N GLY A 55 -8.03 7.62 6.62
CA GLY A 55 -9.26 7.07 6.04
C GLY A 55 -9.23 5.56 5.80
N THR A 56 -8.23 4.86 6.32
CA THR A 56 -8.11 3.39 6.21
C THR A 56 -9.10 2.71 7.14
N ARG A 57 -9.80 1.68 6.65
CA ARG A 57 -10.68 0.82 7.45
C ARG A 57 -9.84 -0.23 8.20
N LEU A 58 -9.89 -0.20 9.52
CA LEU A 58 -9.16 -1.10 10.41
C LEU A 58 -10.15 -1.99 11.17
N HIS A 59 -9.94 -3.31 11.12
CA HIS A 59 -10.70 -4.27 11.89
C HIS A 59 -9.90 -4.70 13.12
N THR A 60 -10.36 -4.38 14.32
CA THR A 60 -9.63 -4.64 15.58
C THR A 60 -10.39 -5.58 16.49
N ALA A 61 -9.67 -6.51 17.13
CA ALA A 61 -10.21 -7.42 18.13
C ALA A 61 -9.20 -7.68 19.25
N TYR A 62 -9.70 -7.81 20.49
CA TYR A 62 -8.94 -8.39 21.58
C TYR A 62 -9.17 -9.89 21.58
N VAL A 63 -8.11 -10.66 21.57
CA VAL A 63 -8.14 -12.11 21.47
C VAL A 63 -7.32 -12.75 22.58
N ASP A 64 -7.77 -13.91 23.06
CA ASP A 64 -7.05 -14.75 24.02
C ASP A 64 -7.21 -16.20 23.56
N GLY A 65 -6.11 -16.80 23.10
CA GLY A 65 -6.12 -18.13 22.51
C GLY A 65 -4.74 -18.49 21.95
N SER A 66 -4.64 -19.61 21.28
CA SER A 66 -3.41 -20.12 20.67
C SER A 66 -3.34 -19.93 19.16
N THR A 67 -4.49 -19.77 18.50
CA THR A 67 -4.58 -19.53 17.06
C THR A 67 -5.62 -18.46 16.72
N ALA A 68 -5.38 -17.71 15.66
CA ALA A 68 -6.39 -16.83 15.07
C ALA A 68 -6.38 -16.98 13.55
N SER A 69 -7.58 -17.07 12.97
CA SER A 69 -7.76 -17.14 11.51
C SER A 69 -8.70 -16.05 11.04
N MET A 70 -8.22 -15.20 10.15
CA MET A 70 -8.99 -14.13 9.51
C MET A 70 -9.23 -14.49 8.04
N ARG A 71 -10.44 -14.21 7.56
CA ARG A 71 -10.82 -14.30 6.13
C ARG A 71 -11.58 -13.04 5.74
N TYR A 72 -11.19 -12.48 4.62
CA TYR A 72 -11.81 -11.32 4.00
C TYR A 72 -12.11 -11.63 2.53
N GLU A 73 -13.30 -11.28 2.09
CA GLU A 73 -13.73 -11.38 0.70
C GLU A 73 -14.50 -10.12 0.32
N ALA A 74 -14.27 -9.61 -0.88
CA ALA A 74 -15.07 -8.51 -1.42
C ALA A 74 -15.23 -8.60 -2.94
N VAL A 75 -16.38 -8.14 -3.40
CA VAL A 75 -16.70 -7.94 -4.81
C VAL A 75 -16.96 -6.46 -5.03
N VAL A 76 -16.17 -5.85 -5.88
CA VAL A 76 -16.31 -4.44 -6.30
C VAL A 76 -16.84 -4.42 -7.72
N ASP A 77 -17.94 -3.71 -7.98
CA ASP A 77 -18.50 -3.52 -9.31
C ASP A 77 -18.49 -2.05 -9.68
N GLY A 78 -17.67 -1.70 -10.68
CA GLY A 78 -17.43 -0.33 -11.10
C GLY A 78 -16.00 0.16 -10.80
N ILE A 79 -15.82 1.45 -10.92
CA ILE A 79 -14.59 2.19 -10.58
C ILE A 79 -14.91 3.21 -9.50
N ASP A 80 -13.93 3.47 -8.63
CA ASP A 80 -14.04 4.43 -7.55
C ASP A 80 -14.11 5.88 -8.07
N ALA A 81 -14.59 6.77 -7.23
CA ALA A 81 -14.47 8.19 -7.46
C ALA A 81 -13.00 8.63 -7.45
N VAL A 82 -12.70 9.75 -8.08
CA VAL A 82 -11.37 10.38 -8.00
C VAL A 82 -11.04 10.62 -6.53
N PRO A 83 -9.83 10.25 -6.07
CA PRO A 83 -9.42 10.48 -4.69
C PRO A 83 -9.55 11.96 -4.31
N VAL A 84 -10.26 12.24 -3.23
CA VAL A 84 -10.41 13.60 -2.70
C VAL A 84 -9.09 14.04 -2.08
N VAL A 85 -8.72 15.29 -2.32
CA VAL A 85 -7.57 15.93 -1.66
C VAL A 85 -8.06 16.57 -0.36
N GLY A 86 -7.47 16.15 0.76
CA GLY A 86 -7.75 16.72 2.07
C GLY A 86 -7.01 18.03 2.30
N ASP A 87 -7.55 18.91 3.16
CA ASP A 87 -7.00 20.24 3.44
C ASP A 87 -5.56 20.22 4.01
N ALA A 88 -5.12 19.11 4.58
CA ALA A 88 -3.80 18.94 5.16
C ALA A 88 -2.86 18.03 4.36
N ASP A 89 -3.29 17.52 3.23
CA ASP A 89 -2.53 16.52 2.46
C ASP A 89 -1.19 17.06 1.97
N ASP A 90 -1.16 18.32 1.53
CA ASP A 90 0.05 19.02 1.10
C ASP A 90 1.04 19.26 2.23
N ILE A 91 0.59 19.22 3.50
CA ILE A 91 1.44 19.34 4.69
C ILE A 91 1.89 17.97 5.19
N VAL A 92 0.94 17.05 5.38
CA VAL A 92 1.19 15.74 5.99
C VAL A 92 2.11 14.89 5.10
N TYR A 93 1.83 14.89 3.80
CA TYR A 93 2.54 14.04 2.85
C TYR A 93 3.79 14.67 2.24
N LEU A 94 4.24 15.85 2.74
CA LEU A 94 5.57 16.39 2.50
C LEU A 94 6.59 16.01 3.59
N ARG A 95 6.12 15.59 4.78
CA ARG A 95 7.02 15.32 5.91
C ARG A 95 7.82 14.02 5.70
N PRO A 96 9.10 13.98 6.12
CA PRO A 96 9.81 12.72 6.26
C PRO A 96 9.04 11.76 7.17
N SER A 97 9.15 10.47 6.92
CA SER A 97 8.46 9.46 7.73
C SER A 97 9.39 8.25 7.97
N ARG A 98 8.89 7.23 8.72
CA ARG A 98 9.74 6.14 9.22
C ARG A 98 10.59 5.47 8.14
N TYR A 99 10.02 5.28 6.95
CA TYR A 99 10.67 4.58 5.84
C TYR A 99 10.94 5.48 4.62
N CYS A 100 10.51 6.74 4.67
CA CYS A 100 10.69 7.72 3.60
C CYS A 100 11.53 8.89 4.13
N GLU A 101 12.86 8.70 4.19
CA GLU A 101 13.84 9.67 4.69
C GLU A 101 14.14 10.74 3.62
N SER A 102 13.12 11.56 3.28
CA SER A 102 13.19 12.53 2.20
C SER A 102 14.24 13.63 2.43
N ASP A 103 14.49 14.01 3.67
CA ASP A 103 15.55 14.94 4.06
C ASP A 103 16.95 14.38 3.74
N SER A 104 17.19 13.10 3.96
CA SER A 104 18.45 12.43 3.63
C SER A 104 18.68 12.29 2.13
N LEU A 105 17.61 12.20 1.34
CA LEU A 105 17.67 12.04 -0.12
C LEU A 105 17.60 13.37 -0.90
N ALA A 106 17.45 14.52 -0.23
CA ALA A 106 17.30 15.80 -0.88
C ALA A 106 18.47 16.15 -1.85
N PRO A 107 19.76 15.91 -1.52
CA PRO A 107 20.85 16.16 -2.46
C PRO A 107 20.77 15.28 -3.72
N THR A 108 20.41 14.00 -3.56
CA THR A 108 20.25 13.06 -4.68
C THR A 108 19.08 13.50 -5.58
N ALA A 109 17.93 13.78 -4.99
CA ALA A 109 16.75 14.22 -5.72
C ALA A 109 17.00 15.51 -6.52
N ALA A 110 17.63 16.50 -5.90
CA ALA A 110 17.97 17.77 -6.56
C ALA A 110 18.94 17.58 -7.74
N SER A 111 19.90 16.66 -7.62
CA SER A 111 20.85 16.37 -8.68
C SER A 111 20.24 15.62 -9.85
N GLU A 112 19.45 14.58 -9.56
CA GLU A 112 18.91 13.66 -10.60
C GLU A 112 17.74 14.25 -11.38
N PHE A 113 16.95 15.16 -10.77
CA PHE A 113 15.72 15.68 -11.38
C PHE A 113 15.75 17.21 -11.60
N THR A 114 16.93 17.77 -11.85
CA THR A 114 17.10 19.21 -12.08
C THR A 114 16.21 19.72 -13.23
N GLY A 115 15.43 20.76 -12.96
CA GLY A 115 14.60 21.45 -13.95
C GLY A 115 13.28 20.73 -14.30
N LEU A 116 12.98 19.60 -13.67
CA LEU A 116 11.72 18.88 -13.84
C LEU A 116 10.68 19.30 -12.80
N SER A 117 9.42 19.33 -13.18
CA SER A 117 8.28 19.62 -12.30
C SER A 117 6.99 18.99 -12.84
N GLY A 118 5.92 19.04 -12.02
CA GLY A 118 4.60 18.56 -12.44
C GLY A 118 4.60 17.09 -12.86
N LEU A 119 3.83 16.75 -13.87
CA LEU A 119 3.65 15.37 -14.33
C LEU A 119 4.93 14.79 -14.97
N ASP A 120 5.76 15.63 -15.60
CA ASP A 120 7.04 15.19 -16.17
C ASP A 120 8.01 14.71 -15.07
N LEU A 121 8.00 15.37 -13.92
CA LEU A 121 8.77 14.91 -12.76
C LEU A 121 8.30 13.55 -12.27
N LEU A 122 6.98 13.30 -12.20
CA LEU A 122 6.45 12.00 -11.78
C LEU A 122 6.93 10.89 -12.69
N GLN A 123 6.84 11.10 -14.01
CA GLN A 123 7.29 10.13 -15.00
C GLN A 123 8.80 9.87 -14.93
N ALA A 124 9.58 10.93 -14.69
CA ALA A 124 11.03 10.81 -14.51
C ALA A 124 11.40 10.01 -13.25
N VAL A 125 10.70 10.23 -12.13
CA VAL A 125 10.91 9.46 -10.89
C VAL A 125 10.55 7.98 -11.09
N ILE A 126 9.41 7.68 -11.75
CA ILE A 126 9.02 6.30 -12.09
C ILE A 126 10.14 5.61 -12.86
N SER A 127 10.59 6.22 -13.95
CA SER A 127 11.63 5.66 -14.82
C SER A 127 12.96 5.49 -14.08
N TRP A 128 13.37 6.51 -13.34
CA TRP A 128 14.64 6.48 -12.59
C TRP A 128 14.65 5.39 -11.52
N VAL A 129 13.59 5.26 -10.72
CA VAL A 129 13.51 4.23 -9.68
C VAL A 129 13.46 2.83 -10.31
N ASN A 130 12.70 2.64 -11.40
CA ASN A 130 12.67 1.39 -12.15
C ASN A 130 14.05 1.00 -12.67
N ASP A 131 14.80 1.95 -13.26
CA ASP A 131 16.14 1.71 -13.81
C ASP A 131 17.20 1.46 -12.72
N LYS A 132 17.04 2.03 -11.53
CA LYS A 132 18.03 1.95 -10.45
C LYS A 132 17.87 0.76 -9.53
N LEU A 133 16.68 0.16 -9.46
CA LEU A 133 16.38 -0.95 -8.56
C LEU A 133 16.10 -2.23 -9.34
N THR A 134 16.54 -3.34 -8.76
CA THR A 134 16.14 -4.68 -9.19
C THR A 134 15.08 -5.22 -8.21
N TYR A 135 13.95 -5.71 -8.73
CA TYR A 135 12.95 -6.38 -7.91
C TYR A 135 13.44 -7.76 -7.51
N VAL A 136 13.61 -7.98 -6.19
CA VAL A 136 14.13 -9.25 -5.64
C VAL A 136 13.29 -9.65 -4.44
N THR A 137 12.45 -10.67 -4.60
CA THR A 137 11.65 -11.21 -3.51
C THR A 137 12.54 -11.68 -2.35
N GLY A 138 12.19 -11.30 -1.13
CA GLY A 138 12.92 -11.66 0.09
C GLY A 138 14.19 -10.83 0.37
N SER A 139 14.52 -9.84 -0.46
CA SER A 139 15.70 -8.96 -0.24
C SER A 139 15.47 -7.87 0.80
N SER A 140 14.21 -7.60 1.16
CA SER A 140 13.82 -6.48 2.02
C SER A 140 13.59 -6.93 3.46
N LEU A 141 14.10 -6.15 4.41
CA LEU A 141 13.83 -6.32 5.83
C LEU A 141 12.69 -5.38 6.28
N PRO A 142 11.94 -5.71 7.34
CA PRO A 142 10.90 -4.84 7.89
C PRO A 142 11.40 -3.46 8.33
N THR A 143 12.70 -3.30 8.50
CA THR A 143 13.35 -2.05 8.95
C THR A 143 13.91 -1.21 7.81
N ASP A 144 13.91 -1.72 6.58
CA ASP A 144 14.53 -1.03 5.44
C ASP A 144 13.69 0.18 5.00
N GLY A 145 14.35 1.33 4.90
CA GLY A 145 13.79 2.58 4.38
C GLY A 145 14.38 2.94 3.01
N ALA A 146 13.98 4.09 2.50
CA ALA A 146 14.33 4.57 1.16
C ALA A 146 15.85 4.72 0.95
N VAL A 147 16.58 5.21 1.95
CA VAL A 147 18.05 5.33 1.89
C VAL A 147 18.69 3.95 1.75
N ARG A 148 18.27 2.98 2.56
CA ARG A 148 18.81 1.61 2.49
C ARG A 148 18.52 0.98 1.14
N THR A 149 17.30 1.14 0.61
CA THR A 149 16.88 0.65 -0.70
C THR A 149 17.75 1.23 -1.81
N LEU A 150 17.97 2.54 -1.81
CA LEU A 150 18.84 3.21 -2.79
C LEU A 150 20.26 2.65 -2.78
N LEU A 151 20.84 2.40 -1.61
CA LEU A 151 22.20 1.85 -1.47
C LEU A 151 22.27 0.37 -1.88
N ALA A 152 21.23 -0.41 -1.57
CA ALA A 152 21.18 -1.84 -1.89
C ALA A 152 20.89 -2.10 -3.38
N ARG A 153 20.27 -1.16 -4.10
CA ARG A 153 19.86 -1.30 -5.50
C ARG A 153 18.91 -2.46 -5.77
N GLN A 154 18.21 -2.91 -4.74
CA GLN A 154 17.22 -3.99 -4.81
C GLN A 154 16.17 -3.83 -3.72
N GLY A 155 15.00 -4.39 -3.95
CA GLY A 155 13.90 -4.36 -3.00
C GLY A 155 12.64 -5.03 -3.54
N VAL A 156 11.54 -4.89 -2.81
CA VAL A 156 10.19 -5.31 -3.21
C VAL A 156 9.29 -4.08 -3.43
N CYS A 157 8.02 -4.28 -3.77
CA CYS A 157 7.08 -3.18 -4.10
C CYS A 157 7.08 -2.04 -3.06
N ARG A 158 7.09 -2.38 -1.77
CA ARG A 158 7.17 -1.43 -0.66
C ARG A 158 8.42 -0.54 -0.75
N ASP A 159 9.56 -1.12 -1.09
CA ASP A 159 10.84 -0.40 -1.13
C ASP A 159 10.89 0.55 -2.33
N PHE A 160 10.36 0.12 -3.48
CA PHE A 160 10.19 0.96 -4.67
C PHE A 160 9.28 2.16 -4.37
N ALA A 161 8.15 1.91 -3.69
CA ALA A 161 7.23 2.97 -3.29
C ALA A 161 7.88 3.94 -2.30
N HIS A 162 8.59 3.45 -1.26
CA HIS A 162 9.28 4.29 -0.29
C HIS A 162 10.33 5.19 -0.93
N LEU A 163 11.15 4.64 -1.85
CA LEU A 163 12.16 5.44 -2.56
C LEU A 163 11.50 6.50 -3.43
N SER A 164 10.45 6.16 -4.19
CA SER A 164 9.69 7.12 -5.00
C SER A 164 9.10 8.24 -4.15
N ILE A 165 8.44 7.90 -3.03
CA ILE A 165 7.87 8.87 -2.08
C ILE A 165 8.94 9.79 -1.51
N ALA A 166 10.07 9.24 -1.07
CA ALA A 166 11.14 10.03 -0.46
C ALA A 166 11.76 11.02 -1.46
N LEU A 167 11.98 10.62 -2.71
CA LEU A 167 12.48 11.49 -3.77
C LEU A 167 11.48 12.61 -4.12
N LEU A 168 10.20 12.29 -4.26
CA LEU A 168 9.14 13.26 -4.54
C LEU A 168 9.00 14.30 -3.42
N ARG A 169 8.96 13.85 -2.16
CA ARG A 169 8.91 14.77 -1.00
C ARG A 169 10.15 15.66 -0.90
N ALA A 170 11.33 15.12 -1.22
CA ALA A 170 12.57 15.90 -1.28
C ALA A 170 12.51 17.03 -2.33
N LEU A 171 11.66 16.88 -3.35
CA LEU A 171 11.41 17.87 -4.41
C LEU A 171 10.14 18.70 -4.16
N ASN A 172 9.63 18.70 -2.91
CA ASN A 172 8.42 19.42 -2.50
C ASN A 172 7.14 18.96 -3.22
N VAL A 173 7.06 17.71 -3.65
CA VAL A 173 5.83 17.09 -4.15
C VAL A 173 5.25 16.21 -3.04
N PRO A 174 4.03 16.50 -2.53
CA PRO A 174 3.39 15.65 -1.54
C PRO A 174 3.18 14.26 -2.13
N ALA A 175 3.62 13.23 -1.39
CA ALA A 175 3.51 11.85 -1.84
C ALA A 175 3.18 10.93 -0.67
N ARG A 176 2.38 9.88 -0.95
CA ARG A 176 1.87 8.93 0.04
C ARG A 176 1.96 7.49 -0.47
N LEU A 177 1.91 6.53 0.43
CA LEU A 177 1.83 5.12 0.08
C LEU A 177 0.36 4.69 0.01
N ALA A 178 0.03 3.92 -1.00
CA ALA A 178 -1.21 3.18 -1.11
C ALA A 178 -0.90 1.67 -1.12
N ALA A 179 -1.42 0.95 -0.13
CA ALA A 179 -1.50 -0.51 -0.17
C ALA A 179 -2.72 -0.91 -0.97
N VAL A 180 -2.56 -1.89 -1.86
CA VAL A 180 -3.60 -2.27 -2.82
C VAL A 180 -3.69 -3.77 -3.01
N TYR A 181 -4.88 -4.26 -3.38
CA TYR A 181 -5.03 -5.48 -4.14
C TYR A 181 -4.67 -5.20 -5.60
N ALA A 182 -3.93 -6.12 -6.23
CA ALA A 182 -3.35 -5.91 -7.56
C ALA A 182 -3.73 -7.05 -8.52
N PRO A 183 -4.92 -7.00 -9.16
CA PRO A 183 -5.24 -7.94 -10.22
C PRO A 183 -4.19 -7.90 -11.33
N GLY A 184 -3.67 -9.08 -11.71
CA GLY A 184 -2.59 -9.22 -12.69
C GLY A 184 -1.20 -9.38 -12.09
N LEU A 185 -1.01 -9.12 -10.80
CA LEU A 185 0.24 -9.40 -10.11
C LEU A 185 0.49 -10.92 -10.01
N SER A 186 1.73 -11.36 -10.25
CA SER A 186 2.12 -12.77 -10.13
C SER A 186 3.49 -12.90 -9.45
N PRO A 187 3.59 -13.66 -8.32
CA PRO A 187 2.49 -14.29 -7.59
C PRO A 187 1.52 -13.26 -7.01
N MET A 188 0.26 -13.67 -6.75
CA MET A 188 -0.73 -12.80 -6.11
C MET A 188 -0.35 -12.55 -4.67
N GLU A 189 -0.24 -11.28 -4.30
CA GLU A 189 0.08 -10.80 -2.95
C GLU A 189 -0.44 -9.36 -2.76
N PHE A 190 -0.37 -8.83 -1.56
CA PHE A 190 -0.55 -7.39 -1.38
C PHE A 190 0.52 -6.62 -2.14
N HIS A 191 0.10 -5.52 -2.74
CA HIS A 191 1.01 -4.65 -3.47
C HIS A 191 1.04 -3.25 -2.85
N ALA A 192 2.12 -2.52 -3.11
CA ALA A 192 2.30 -1.16 -2.63
C ALA A 192 2.76 -0.27 -3.79
N VAL A 193 2.07 0.86 -3.94
CA VAL A 193 2.43 1.90 -4.91
C VAL A 193 2.52 3.25 -4.20
N ALA A 194 3.27 4.18 -4.78
CA ALA A 194 3.21 5.56 -4.36
C ALA A 194 2.08 6.30 -5.09
N GLU A 195 1.55 7.34 -4.47
CA GLU A 195 0.75 8.38 -5.10
C GLU A 195 1.38 9.74 -4.84
N ALA A 196 1.34 10.63 -5.82
CA ALA A 196 1.85 11.99 -5.74
C ALA A 196 0.75 13.01 -6.05
N LEU A 197 0.73 14.11 -5.30
CA LEU A 197 -0.22 15.21 -5.48
C LEU A 197 0.37 16.26 -6.41
N VAL A 198 -0.18 16.35 -7.61
CA VAL A 198 0.19 17.34 -8.62
C VAL A 198 -1.07 17.96 -9.20
N ASP A 199 -1.11 19.28 -9.33
CA ASP A 199 -2.23 20.06 -9.86
C ASP A 199 -3.59 19.74 -9.19
N GLY A 200 -3.55 19.52 -7.86
CA GLY A 200 -4.73 19.20 -7.07
C GLY A 200 -5.29 17.80 -7.31
N GLN A 201 -4.51 16.89 -7.86
CA GLN A 201 -4.91 15.50 -8.14
C GLN A 201 -3.86 14.50 -7.67
N TRP A 202 -4.31 13.34 -7.15
CA TRP A 202 -3.45 12.23 -6.80
C TRP A 202 -3.19 11.33 -8.01
N TRP A 203 -1.90 11.13 -8.34
CA TRP A 203 -1.43 10.32 -9.45
C TRP A 203 -0.67 9.10 -8.95
N VAL A 204 -0.92 7.94 -9.53
CA VAL A 204 -0.17 6.71 -9.22
C VAL A 204 1.26 6.84 -9.74
N VAL A 205 2.20 6.57 -8.86
CA VAL A 205 3.64 6.47 -9.14
C VAL A 205 4.07 5.03 -8.81
N ASP A 206 3.95 4.15 -9.79
CA ASP A 206 4.35 2.74 -9.68
C ASP A 206 5.60 2.47 -10.50
N ALA A 207 6.74 2.46 -9.83
CA ALA A 207 8.03 2.16 -10.45
C ALA A 207 8.27 0.66 -10.63
N THR A 208 7.42 -0.22 -10.09
CA THR A 208 7.55 -1.67 -10.28
C THR A 208 6.97 -2.15 -11.60
N GLN A 209 5.87 -1.53 -12.04
CA GLN A 209 5.12 -1.89 -13.26
C GLN A 209 4.72 -3.38 -13.32
N LEU A 210 4.43 -3.99 -12.16
CA LEU A 210 4.16 -5.43 -12.05
C LEU A 210 2.69 -5.80 -12.28
N ALA A 211 1.78 -4.84 -12.21
CA ALA A 211 0.34 -5.04 -12.42
C ALA A 211 -0.30 -3.85 -13.15
N PRO A 212 -1.38 -4.06 -13.93
CA PRO A 212 -2.10 -2.97 -14.58
C PRO A 212 -2.68 -2.00 -13.54
N ARG A 213 -2.25 -0.72 -13.58
CA ARG A 213 -2.60 0.29 -12.57
C ARG A 213 -4.08 0.62 -12.52
N GLN A 214 -4.81 0.45 -13.62
CA GLN A 214 -6.27 0.68 -13.72
C GLN A 214 -7.08 -0.36 -12.97
N SER A 215 -6.49 -1.55 -12.70
CA SER A 215 -7.16 -2.63 -11.97
C SER A 215 -6.88 -2.63 -10.47
N LEU A 216 -5.92 -1.83 -10.01
CA LEU A 216 -5.56 -1.74 -8.59
C LEU A 216 -6.76 -1.32 -7.74
N LEU A 217 -6.88 -1.91 -6.55
CA LEU A 217 -7.97 -1.64 -5.62
C LEU A 217 -7.39 -1.25 -4.25
N ARG A 218 -7.67 -0.03 -3.82
CA ARG A 218 -7.13 0.53 -2.58
C ARG A 218 -7.57 -0.26 -1.35
N VAL A 219 -6.62 -0.53 -0.46
CA VAL A 219 -6.81 -1.09 0.88
C VAL A 219 -6.54 -0.01 1.92
N ALA A 220 -5.33 0.53 1.92
CA ALA A 220 -4.88 1.49 2.91
C ALA A 220 -4.12 2.65 2.27
N THR A 221 -4.15 3.78 2.95
CA THR A 221 -3.34 4.97 2.61
C THR A 221 -2.53 5.36 3.83
N GLY A 222 -1.32 5.85 3.63
CA GLY A 222 -0.49 6.31 4.73
C GLY A 222 0.76 7.06 4.26
N ARG A 223 1.56 7.55 5.21
CA ARG A 223 2.82 8.25 4.87
C ARG A 223 3.87 7.28 4.34
N ASP A 224 3.85 6.05 4.85
CA ASP A 224 4.69 4.92 4.45
C ASP A 224 4.11 3.62 5.01
N ALA A 225 4.85 2.52 4.96
CA ALA A 225 4.39 1.20 5.39
C ALA A 225 4.13 1.09 6.91
N ALA A 226 4.58 2.03 7.73
CA ALA A 226 4.21 2.04 9.15
C ALA A 226 2.72 2.34 9.34
N ASP A 227 2.13 3.13 8.46
CA ASP A 227 0.71 3.50 8.51
C ASP A 227 -0.19 2.47 7.75
N THR A 228 0.39 1.61 6.88
CA THR A 228 -0.37 0.72 5.97
C THR A 228 -0.11 -0.77 6.18
N ALA A 229 0.44 -1.16 7.34
CA ALA A 229 0.68 -2.57 7.64
C ALA A 229 -0.63 -3.38 7.65
N PHE A 230 -0.69 -4.47 6.87
CA PHE A 230 -1.88 -5.33 6.78
C PHE A 230 -2.27 -6.00 8.09
N LEU A 231 -1.31 -6.17 9.00
CA LEU A 231 -1.49 -6.70 10.34
C LEU A 231 -0.58 -5.95 11.32
N THR A 232 -1.18 -5.52 12.43
CA THR A 232 -0.46 -5.01 13.60
C THR A 232 -0.96 -5.75 14.84
N ASN A 233 -0.06 -6.16 15.73
CA ASN A 233 -0.42 -6.78 16.98
C ASN A 233 0.17 -6.02 18.18
N PHE A 234 -0.57 -6.03 19.29
CA PHE A 234 -0.16 -5.51 20.57
C PHE A 234 -0.40 -6.57 21.64
N GLY A 235 0.54 -6.76 22.54
CA GLY A 235 0.48 -7.77 23.60
C GLY A 235 1.39 -8.96 23.32
N ALA A 236 0.84 -10.17 23.39
CA ALA A 236 1.62 -11.38 23.17
C ALA A 236 2.22 -11.46 21.76
N ALA A 237 3.33 -12.18 21.61
CA ALA A 237 3.94 -12.40 20.31
C ALA A 237 3.01 -13.21 19.38
N THR A 238 3.00 -12.82 18.10
CA THR A 238 2.26 -13.51 17.06
C THR A 238 3.23 -14.09 16.03
N GLN A 239 2.89 -15.26 15.50
CA GLN A 239 3.59 -15.87 14.39
C GLN A 239 2.66 -15.93 13.17
N LEU A 240 3.11 -15.40 12.04
CA LEU A 240 2.38 -15.52 10.78
C LEU A 240 2.60 -16.92 10.24
N ASN A 241 1.54 -17.76 10.25
CA ASN A 241 1.57 -19.14 9.79
C ASN A 241 1.09 -19.27 8.35
N GLY A 242 0.25 -18.37 7.89
CA GLY A 242 -0.27 -18.35 6.52
C GLY A 242 -0.73 -16.95 6.12
N LEU A 243 -0.46 -16.60 4.88
CA LEU A 243 -0.98 -15.41 4.21
C LEU A 243 -1.30 -15.79 2.76
N GLU A 244 -2.55 -15.68 2.38
CA GLU A 244 -2.96 -15.83 1.00
C GLU A 244 -3.74 -14.60 0.57
N VAL A 245 -3.42 -14.08 -0.60
CA VAL A 245 -4.11 -12.94 -1.19
C VAL A 245 -4.46 -13.28 -2.63
N THR A 246 -5.72 -13.07 -3.01
CA THR A 246 -6.13 -13.16 -4.41
C THR A 246 -6.76 -11.86 -4.86
N ALA A 247 -6.53 -11.51 -6.12
CA ALA A 247 -7.14 -10.36 -6.74
C ALA A 247 -7.35 -10.65 -8.23
N VAL A 248 -8.60 -10.69 -8.66
CA VAL A 248 -8.96 -10.97 -10.04
C VAL A 248 -9.90 -9.90 -10.59
N VAL A 249 -9.85 -9.69 -11.89
CA VAL A 249 -10.71 -8.74 -12.62
C VAL A 249 -11.32 -9.45 -13.81
N ASP A 250 -12.55 -9.10 -14.16
CA ASP A 250 -13.30 -9.68 -15.28
C ASP A 250 -12.71 -9.32 -16.65
N ASP A 251 -12.14 -8.13 -16.78
CA ASP A 251 -11.52 -7.65 -18.01
C ASP A 251 -10.33 -6.73 -17.68
N PHE A 252 -9.15 -7.09 -18.16
CA PHE A 252 -7.95 -6.29 -17.99
C PHE A 252 -7.93 -5.11 -18.95
N ALA A 253 -7.90 -3.91 -18.41
CA ALA A 253 -7.56 -2.73 -19.19
C ALA A 253 -6.09 -2.79 -19.64
N LEU A 254 -5.81 -2.36 -20.88
CA LEU A 254 -4.45 -2.17 -21.34
C LEU A 254 -3.81 -1.03 -20.52
N ASP A 255 -2.72 -1.32 -19.84
CA ASP A 255 -1.95 -0.30 -19.12
C ASP A 255 -0.88 0.31 -20.03
N ASP A 256 -1.03 1.59 -20.31
CA ASP A 256 -0.02 2.39 -21.01
C ASP A 256 0.89 3.06 -19.98
N THR A 257 2.01 2.45 -19.66
CA THR A 257 2.96 2.94 -18.64
C THR A 257 3.60 4.29 -18.99
N THR A 258 3.43 4.79 -20.22
CA THR A 258 3.86 6.14 -20.63
C THR A 258 2.88 7.23 -20.17
N LYS A 259 1.69 6.86 -19.71
CA LYS A 259 0.66 7.78 -19.21
C LYS A 259 0.48 7.62 -17.71
N LEU A 260 0.30 8.73 -17.04
CA LEU A 260 -0.08 8.71 -15.63
C LEU A 260 -1.56 8.35 -15.47
N THR A 261 -1.90 7.70 -14.39
CA THR A 261 -3.27 7.31 -14.04
C THR A 261 -3.56 7.58 -12.57
N GLN A 262 -4.82 7.59 -12.20
CA GLN A 262 -5.29 7.71 -10.83
C GLN A 262 -5.74 6.34 -10.32
N LEU A 263 -5.56 6.11 -9.02
CA LEU A 263 -6.08 4.90 -8.36
C LEU A 263 -7.60 5.06 -8.14
N ARG A 264 -8.39 4.26 -8.86
CA ARG A 264 -9.86 4.39 -8.93
C ARG A 264 -10.59 3.06 -8.86
#